data_1319d679be552f22558a05c06c346b9f
#
_entry.id   1319d679be552f22558a05c06c346b9f
#
_cell.length_a   1.000
_cell.length_b   1.000
_cell.length_c   1.000
_cell.angle_alpha   90.00
_cell.angle_beta   90.00
_cell.angle_gamma   90.00
#
_symmetry.space_group_name_H-M   'P 1'
#
loop_
_entity.id
_entity.type
_entity.pdbx_description
1 polymer ?
#
loop_
_entity_poly.entity_id
_entity_poly.type
_entity_poly.pdbx_seq_one_letter_code
_entity_poly.pdbx_strand_id
1 'polypeptide(L)'
;EIDKLQGMEPSYNTDSDCELYEIHTDLDIDGFEDMDETGEPTGVKLPYIVTLSKRNNAVLSIRRNWNETDPLKKKIQYFVHYKFLPGLGFYGFGLTHMIGGLSRASTSILRQLIDAGTLANLPAGFKARGIRIRNDDQPLQPGEFRDMDAPGGSLRDSFVPLPFKEPSQTLLALMGLMVDAGKRFASIADIQVGDSNQEMPVGTTVALLERGTKVMSAIHKRLHYAQKIEFNLLARIFAQFLPPSYPYMTKNGDQNIKQADFDDRVDIIPVSDPNIFSMSQRVMLAQQMLQMAQSNPEIHGQAGIYEAYRRMYQALNVENIEALLPPPPQPEPVDPGN
;
A
#
# COMPACT_ATOMS: atom_id res chain seq x y z
N GLU A 1 -36.28 9.69 20.59
CA GLU A 1 -36.21 11.03 21.20
C GLU A 1 -34.83 11.67 21.03
N ILE A 2 -33.73 10.93 21.22
CA ILE A 2 -32.35 11.42 21.05
C ILE A 2 -32.11 11.85 19.60
N ASP A 3 -32.57 11.10 18.62
CA ASP A 3 -32.43 11.43 17.19
C ASP A 3 -33.15 12.73 16.82
N LYS A 4 -34.32 12.98 17.44
CA LYS A 4 -35.06 14.26 17.31
C LYS A 4 -34.31 15.43 17.95
N LEU A 5 -33.70 15.22 19.11
CA LEU A 5 -32.90 16.24 19.78
C LEU A 5 -31.63 16.59 19.00
N GLN A 6 -31.11 15.65 18.22
CA GLN A 6 -29.94 15.85 17.33
C GLN A 6 -30.33 16.34 15.92
N GLY A 7 -31.61 16.63 15.67
CA GLY A 7 -32.10 17.12 14.37
C GLY A 7 -32.13 16.07 13.27
N MET A 8 -32.06 14.79 13.62
CA MET A 8 -32.21 13.69 12.68
C MET A 8 -33.67 13.23 12.62
N GLU A 9 -34.20 13.05 11.42
CA GLU A 9 -35.50 12.44 11.26
C GLU A 9 -35.47 10.98 11.76
N PRO A 10 -36.39 10.58 12.65
CA PRO A 10 -36.42 9.22 13.12
C PRO A 10 -36.72 8.27 11.96
N SER A 11 -35.76 7.43 11.62
CA SER A 11 -35.98 6.36 10.66
C SER A 11 -36.94 5.34 11.26
N TYR A 12 -38.16 5.30 10.75
CA TYR A 12 -39.17 4.29 11.09
C TYR A 12 -38.95 2.95 10.36
N ASN A 13 -37.81 2.75 9.74
CA ASN A 13 -37.48 1.48 9.10
C ASN A 13 -37.22 0.45 10.21
N THR A 14 -38.20 -0.41 10.44
CA THR A 14 -38.12 -1.55 11.38
C THR A 14 -37.07 -2.59 11.00
N ASP A 15 -36.56 -2.53 9.76
CA ASP A 15 -35.53 -3.39 9.21
C ASP A 15 -34.13 -2.70 9.18
N SER A 16 -33.94 -1.61 9.90
CA SER A 16 -32.62 -0.99 9.97
C SER A 16 -31.68 -1.87 10.80
N ASP A 17 -30.56 -2.23 10.21
CA ASP A 17 -29.46 -2.93 10.86
C ASP A 17 -29.06 -2.23 12.16
N CYS A 18 -28.93 -3.00 13.25
CA CYS A 18 -28.47 -2.47 14.53
C CYS A 18 -26.96 -2.27 14.48
N GLU A 19 -26.48 -1.02 14.48
CA GLU A 19 -25.07 -0.73 14.61
C GLU A 19 -24.58 -0.97 16.03
N LEU A 20 -23.56 -1.84 16.16
CA LEU A 20 -22.87 -2.14 17.40
C LEU A 20 -21.42 -1.68 17.28
N TYR A 21 -20.88 -1.13 18.37
CA TYR A 21 -19.48 -0.85 18.51
C TYR A 21 -18.81 -1.90 19.39
N GLU A 22 -17.77 -2.54 18.88
CA GLU A 22 -16.88 -3.37 19.68
C GLU A 22 -15.61 -2.57 19.96
N ILE A 23 -15.37 -2.27 21.24
CA ILE A 23 -14.29 -1.40 21.70
C ILE A 23 -13.28 -2.24 22.47
N HIS A 24 -12.06 -2.32 21.95
CA HIS A 24 -10.92 -2.94 22.62
C HIS A 24 -10.17 -1.89 23.43
N THR A 25 -10.28 -1.94 24.74
CA THR A 25 -9.71 -0.91 25.63
C THR A 25 -9.18 -1.52 26.91
N ASP A 26 -8.32 -0.78 27.59
CA ASP A 26 -7.78 -1.17 28.90
C ASP A 26 -8.57 -0.42 29.98
N LEU A 27 -9.25 -1.18 30.85
CA LEU A 27 -10.12 -0.66 31.90
C LEU A 27 -9.68 -1.18 33.26
N ASP A 28 -9.90 -0.36 34.28
CA ASP A 28 -9.92 -0.73 35.67
C ASP A 28 -11.39 -0.77 36.08
N ILE A 29 -11.89 -1.95 36.40
CA ILE A 29 -13.34 -2.17 36.67
C ILE A 29 -13.48 -2.59 38.14
N ASP A 30 -14.28 -1.85 38.88
CA ASP A 30 -14.56 -2.10 40.29
C ASP A 30 -15.02 -3.56 40.53
N GLY A 31 -14.30 -4.29 41.37
CA GLY A 31 -14.54 -5.70 41.66
C GLY A 31 -13.89 -6.70 40.68
N PHE A 32 -13.17 -6.21 39.66
CA PHE A 32 -12.41 -6.98 38.69
C PHE A 32 -11.01 -6.40 38.44
N GLU A 33 -10.48 -5.69 39.46
CA GLU A 33 -9.17 -5.06 39.45
C GLU A 33 -8.06 -6.11 39.32
N ASP A 34 -6.92 -5.67 38.81
CA ASP A 34 -5.71 -6.49 38.88
C ASP A 34 -5.19 -6.53 40.29
N MET A 35 -4.98 -7.73 40.83
CA MET A 35 -4.53 -7.95 42.22
C MET A 35 -3.08 -8.38 42.24
N ASP A 36 -2.31 -7.89 43.18
CA ASP A 36 -0.96 -8.38 43.48
C ASP A 36 -0.97 -9.70 44.27
N GLU A 37 0.20 -10.21 44.59
CA GLU A 37 0.36 -11.45 45.38
C GLU A 37 -0.20 -11.30 46.83
N THR A 38 -0.40 -10.10 47.30
CA THR A 38 -0.94 -9.78 48.63
C THR A 38 -2.45 -9.61 48.63
N GLY A 39 -3.07 -9.57 47.43
CA GLY A 39 -4.51 -9.36 47.27
C GLY A 39 -4.93 -7.89 47.26
N GLU A 40 -3.99 -6.96 47.14
CA GLU A 40 -4.28 -5.56 46.98
C GLU A 40 -4.38 -5.13 45.51
N PRO A 41 -5.26 -4.19 45.14
CA PRO A 41 -5.40 -3.71 43.77
C PRO A 41 -4.10 -3.04 43.29
N THR A 42 -3.56 -3.49 42.17
CA THR A 42 -2.34 -2.90 41.58
C THR A 42 -2.56 -1.58 40.84
N GLY A 43 -3.81 -1.21 40.54
CA GLY A 43 -4.17 -0.04 39.72
C GLY A 43 -3.80 -0.17 38.26
N VAL A 44 -3.40 -1.36 37.82
CA VAL A 44 -3.09 -1.65 36.41
C VAL A 44 -4.39 -1.91 35.64
N LYS A 45 -4.59 -1.17 34.57
CA LYS A 45 -5.74 -1.38 33.67
C LYS A 45 -5.60 -2.66 32.90
N LEU A 46 -6.61 -3.50 32.96
CA LEU A 46 -6.66 -4.78 32.23
C LEU A 46 -7.36 -4.62 30.87
N PRO A 47 -6.94 -5.40 29.85
CA PRO A 47 -7.54 -5.35 28.53
C PRO A 47 -8.92 -6.00 28.52
N TYR A 48 -9.93 -5.25 28.06
CA TYR A 48 -11.32 -5.71 27.89
C TYR A 48 -11.81 -5.42 26.48
N ILE A 49 -12.86 -6.15 26.10
CA ILE A 49 -13.66 -5.90 24.89
C ILE A 49 -15.06 -5.52 25.36
N VAL A 50 -15.49 -4.31 25.02
CA VAL A 50 -16.78 -3.75 25.38
C VAL A 50 -17.64 -3.64 24.13
N THR A 51 -18.83 -4.24 24.15
CA THR A 51 -19.79 -4.10 23.07
C THR A 51 -20.87 -3.11 23.45
N LEU A 52 -21.03 -2.06 22.66
CA LEU A 52 -22.00 -0.98 22.85
C LEU A 52 -23.02 -0.95 21.71
N SER A 53 -24.26 -0.65 22.05
CA SER A 53 -25.24 -0.27 21.03
C SER A 53 -25.12 1.21 20.70
N LYS A 54 -24.87 1.53 19.40
CA LYS A 54 -24.77 2.91 18.91
C LYS A 54 -26.04 3.72 19.17
N ARG A 55 -27.21 3.07 19.12
CA ARG A 55 -28.50 3.75 19.20
C ARG A 55 -28.78 4.38 20.56
N ASN A 56 -28.42 3.70 21.64
CA ASN A 56 -28.74 4.11 23.02
C ASN A 56 -27.52 4.15 23.93
N ASN A 57 -26.32 3.95 23.40
CA ASN A 57 -25.04 3.88 24.14
C ASN A 57 -25.07 2.88 25.29
N ALA A 58 -25.94 1.86 25.22
CA ALA A 58 -26.02 0.84 26.25
C ALA A 58 -24.89 -0.18 26.08
N VAL A 59 -24.26 -0.51 27.19
CA VAL A 59 -23.27 -1.60 27.25
C VAL A 59 -24.04 -2.92 27.17
N LEU A 60 -23.76 -3.71 26.15
CA LEU A 60 -24.39 -5.01 25.95
C LEU A 60 -23.56 -6.14 26.56
N SER A 61 -22.24 -6.06 26.47
CA SER A 61 -21.33 -7.04 27.05
C SER A 61 -19.97 -6.42 27.35
N ILE A 62 -19.31 -6.98 28.39
CA ILE A 62 -17.89 -6.74 28.70
C ILE A 62 -17.24 -8.10 28.82
N ARG A 63 -16.17 -8.34 28.07
CA ARG A 63 -15.42 -9.59 28.13
C ARG A 63 -13.93 -9.35 28.29
N ARG A 64 -13.23 -10.26 28.94
CA ARG A 64 -11.78 -10.21 29.11
C ARG A 64 -11.08 -10.41 27.77
N ASN A 65 -9.99 -9.68 27.55
CA ASN A 65 -9.21 -9.76 26.31
C ASN A 65 -7.79 -10.29 26.55
N TRP A 66 -7.68 -11.33 27.38
CA TRP A 66 -6.44 -12.06 27.64
C TRP A 66 -6.73 -13.53 27.82
N ASN A 67 -5.68 -14.35 27.72
CA ASN A 67 -5.80 -15.78 28.01
C ASN A 67 -5.80 -15.99 29.54
N GLU A 68 -6.74 -16.74 30.06
CA GLU A 68 -6.84 -17.04 31.49
C GLU A 68 -5.60 -17.75 32.06
N THR A 69 -4.85 -18.45 31.21
CA THR A 69 -3.61 -19.15 31.57
C THR A 69 -2.39 -18.22 31.56
N ASP A 70 -2.51 -16.99 31.05
CA ASP A 70 -1.40 -16.03 30.99
C ASP A 70 -1.33 -15.20 32.30
N PRO A 71 -0.33 -15.39 33.13
CA PRO A 71 -0.19 -14.63 34.38
C PRO A 71 0.04 -13.15 34.15
N LEU A 72 0.55 -12.75 32.97
CA LEU A 72 0.80 -11.36 32.61
C LEU A 72 -0.42 -10.68 32.01
N LYS A 73 -1.54 -11.38 31.84
CA LYS A 73 -2.79 -10.88 31.27
C LYS A 73 -2.58 -10.05 29.99
N LYS A 74 -1.69 -10.53 29.10
CA LYS A 74 -1.35 -9.83 27.85
C LYS A 74 -2.55 -9.74 26.93
N LYS A 75 -2.76 -8.53 26.39
CA LYS A 75 -3.82 -8.27 25.41
C LYS A 75 -3.72 -9.19 24.19
N ILE A 76 -4.82 -9.87 23.90
CA ILE A 76 -4.94 -10.66 22.67
C ILE A 76 -5.09 -9.69 21.49
N GLN A 77 -4.21 -9.82 20.50
CA GLN A 77 -4.25 -9.04 19.28
C GLN A 77 -5.26 -9.64 18.29
N TYR A 78 -6.23 -8.86 17.82
CA TYR A 78 -7.20 -9.26 16.79
C TYR A 78 -7.05 -8.48 15.50
N PHE A 79 -6.46 -7.30 15.55
CA PHE A 79 -6.36 -6.39 14.43
C PHE A 79 -4.91 -6.09 14.09
N VAL A 80 -4.63 -5.99 12.80
CA VAL A 80 -3.33 -5.58 12.28
C VAL A 80 -3.49 -4.25 11.55
N HIS A 81 -2.64 -3.29 11.89
CA HIS A 81 -2.69 -1.96 11.29
C HIS A 81 -1.54 -1.74 10.32
N TYR A 82 -1.84 -1.70 9.04
CA TYR A 82 -0.91 -1.37 7.98
C TYR A 82 -0.85 0.14 7.79
N LYS A 83 0.23 0.79 8.27
CA LYS A 83 0.45 2.23 8.12
C LYS A 83 1.47 2.50 7.02
N PHE A 84 1.11 3.31 6.03
CA PHE A 84 2.06 3.77 5.02
C PHE A 84 3.04 4.77 5.64
N LEU A 85 2.54 5.88 6.20
CA LEU A 85 3.29 6.80 7.05
C LEU A 85 2.57 6.92 8.40
N PRO A 86 3.30 6.85 9.52
CA PRO A 86 2.69 7.03 10.84
C PRO A 86 2.25 8.49 11.03
N GLY A 87 1.03 8.68 11.54
CA GLY A 87 0.54 9.96 12.02
C GLY A 87 0.85 10.15 13.51
N LEU A 88 0.38 11.25 14.08
CA LEU A 88 0.54 11.57 15.52
C LEU A 88 -0.37 10.71 16.42
N GLY A 89 -1.34 9.99 15.83
CA GLY A 89 -2.29 9.17 16.56
C GLY A 89 -2.41 7.76 15.98
N PHE A 90 -3.60 7.17 16.17
CA PHE A 90 -3.89 5.84 15.67
C PHE A 90 -3.80 5.76 14.14
N TYR A 91 -4.31 6.76 13.42
CA TYR A 91 -4.33 6.78 11.97
C TYR A 91 -2.99 7.17 11.36
N GLY A 92 -2.69 6.61 10.19
CA GLY A 92 -1.55 6.97 9.36
C GLY A 92 -1.97 7.81 8.15
N PHE A 93 -0.97 8.35 7.46
CA PHE A 93 -1.15 9.06 6.19
C PHE A 93 -0.82 8.15 5.02
N GLY A 94 -1.69 8.16 4.00
CA GLY A 94 -1.44 7.49 2.73
C GLY A 94 -1.03 8.47 1.63
N LEU A 95 -0.69 7.97 0.47
CA LEU A 95 -0.35 8.79 -0.70
C LEU A 95 -1.47 9.78 -1.07
N THR A 96 -2.73 9.38 -0.96
CA THR A 96 -3.87 10.25 -1.24
C THR A 96 -3.86 11.51 -0.37
N HIS A 97 -3.47 11.40 0.90
CA HIS A 97 -3.36 12.57 1.79
C HIS A 97 -2.24 13.51 1.35
N MET A 98 -1.15 12.97 0.81
CA MET A 98 0.03 13.75 0.42
C MET A 98 -0.15 14.43 -0.93
N ILE A 99 -0.68 13.72 -1.94
CA ILE A 99 -0.75 14.19 -3.32
C ILE A 99 -2.16 14.56 -3.79
N GLY A 100 -3.20 14.21 -3.02
CA GLY A 100 -4.59 14.41 -3.43
C GLY A 100 -4.95 15.88 -3.71
N GLY A 101 -4.41 16.80 -2.92
CA GLY A 101 -4.56 18.25 -3.14
C GLY A 101 -3.92 18.70 -4.46
N LEU A 102 -2.70 18.25 -4.75
CA LEU A 102 -1.98 18.56 -5.99
C LEU A 102 -2.69 17.94 -7.21
N SER A 103 -3.16 16.71 -7.11
CA SER A 103 -3.90 16.03 -8.17
C SER A 103 -5.21 16.76 -8.50
N ARG A 104 -5.96 17.19 -7.48
CA ARG A 104 -7.19 17.97 -7.66
C ARG A 104 -6.90 19.31 -8.34
N ALA A 105 -5.87 20.03 -7.89
CA ALA A 105 -5.47 21.29 -8.47
C ALA A 105 -5.01 21.14 -9.93
N SER A 106 -4.18 20.13 -10.24
CA SER A 106 -3.75 19.84 -11.62
C SER A 106 -4.93 19.50 -12.53
N THR A 107 -5.89 18.73 -12.06
CA THR A 107 -7.12 18.41 -12.80
C THR A 107 -7.95 19.67 -13.06
N SER A 108 -8.06 20.58 -12.09
CA SER A 108 -8.78 21.84 -12.26
C SER A 108 -8.09 22.74 -13.29
N ILE A 109 -6.77 22.86 -13.26
CA ILE A 109 -5.99 23.63 -14.22
C ILE A 109 -6.13 23.05 -15.63
N LEU A 110 -6.05 21.72 -15.76
CA LEU A 110 -6.21 21.03 -17.04
C LEU A 110 -7.60 21.30 -17.64
N ARG A 111 -8.66 21.24 -16.83
CA ARG A 111 -10.01 21.60 -17.28
C ARG A 111 -10.08 23.02 -17.78
N GLN A 112 -9.52 24.00 -17.05
CA GLN A 112 -9.48 25.40 -17.47
C GLN A 112 -8.72 25.59 -18.79
N LEU A 113 -7.62 24.88 -19.00
CA LEU A 113 -6.86 24.94 -20.25
C LEU A 113 -7.66 24.36 -21.43
N ILE A 114 -8.37 23.24 -21.21
CA ILE A 114 -9.22 22.61 -22.23
C ILE A 114 -10.39 23.55 -22.56
N ASP A 115 -11.06 24.12 -21.56
CA ASP A 115 -12.19 25.04 -21.75
C ASP A 115 -11.74 26.30 -22.50
N ALA A 116 -10.61 26.89 -22.12
CA ALA A 116 -10.03 28.03 -22.80
C ALA A 116 -9.67 27.73 -24.27
N GLY A 117 -9.06 26.55 -24.51
CA GLY A 117 -8.74 26.06 -25.85
C GLY A 117 -9.98 25.84 -26.71
N THR A 118 -11.02 25.25 -26.12
CA THR A 118 -12.30 25.04 -26.81
C THR A 118 -12.96 26.35 -27.21
N LEU A 119 -13.02 27.32 -26.28
CA LEU A 119 -13.59 28.65 -26.56
C LEU A 119 -12.76 29.44 -27.55
N ALA A 120 -11.43 29.30 -27.53
CA ALA A 120 -10.55 29.96 -28.49
C ALA A 120 -10.70 29.40 -29.91
N ASN A 121 -10.88 28.07 -30.03
CA ASN A 121 -11.04 27.40 -31.32
C ASN A 121 -12.46 27.48 -31.90
N LEU A 122 -13.46 27.66 -31.04
CA LEU A 122 -14.87 27.79 -31.42
C LEU A 122 -15.37 29.20 -31.00
N PRO A 123 -14.93 30.27 -31.70
CA PRO A 123 -15.25 31.61 -31.28
C PRO A 123 -16.75 31.85 -31.38
N ALA A 124 -17.32 32.32 -30.30
CA ALA A 124 -18.71 32.81 -30.26
C ALA A 124 -18.75 34.34 -30.32
N GLY A 125 -19.85 34.89 -30.71
CA GLY A 125 -20.03 36.33 -30.82
C GLY A 125 -21.49 36.73 -30.77
N PHE A 126 -21.72 38.04 -30.78
CA PHE A 126 -23.05 38.60 -30.90
C PHE A 126 -23.28 39.09 -32.32
N LYS A 127 -24.48 38.81 -32.87
CA LYS A 127 -24.95 39.40 -34.12
C LYS A 127 -25.97 40.52 -33.86
N ALA A 128 -25.90 41.60 -34.61
CA ALA A 128 -26.87 42.67 -34.49
C ALA A 128 -28.27 42.18 -34.87
N ARG A 129 -29.28 42.76 -34.21
CA ARG A 129 -30.68 42.37 -34.43
C ARG A 129 -31.11 42.80 -35.84
N GLY A 130 -31.72 41.89 -36.62
CA GLY A 130 -32.18 42.16 -37.98
C GLY A 130 -31.37 41.55 -39.09
N ILE A 131 -30.21 40.99 -38.78
CA ILE A 131 -29.42 40.23 -39.75
C ILE A 131 -30.08 38.87 -39.99
N ARG A 132 -30.34 38.56 -41.27
CA ARG A 132 -30.84 37.25 -41.71
C ARG A 132 -29.68 36.50 -42.38
N ILE A 133 -29.38 35.33 -41.86
CA ILE A 133 -28.44 34.42 -42.46
C ILE A 133 -29.24 33.27 -43.06
N ARG A 134 -28.97 32.92 -44.29
CA ARG A 134 -29.62 31.79 -44.94
C ARG A 134 -29.20 30.48 -44.29
N ASN A 135 -30.14 29.65 -43.84
CA ASN A 135 -29.90 28.39 -43.10
C ASN A 135 -29.14 28.59 -41.75
N ASP A 136 -29.55 29.58 -40.94
CA ASP A 136 -29.02 29.87 -39.61
C ASP A 136 -29.13 28.72 -38.61
N ASP A 137 -30.03 27.78 -38.89
CA ASP A 137 -30.31 26.59 -38.06
C ASP A 137 -29.32 25.44 -38.24
N GLN A 138 -28.40 25.52 -39.22
CA GLN A 138 -27.44 24.45 -39.49
C GLN A 138 -26.02 24.95 -39.25
N PRO A 139 -25.15 24.14 -38.65
CA PRO A 139 -23.75 24.49 -38.49
C PRO A 139 -23.05 24.66 -39.85
N LEU A 140 -22.13 25.65 -39.94
CA LEU A 140 -21.31 25.89 -41.12
C LEU A 140 -20.39 24.72 -41.42
N GLN A 141 -20.36 24.25 -42.67
CA GLN A 141 -19.40 23.26 -43.12
C GLN A 141 -18.04 23.92 -43.48
N PRO A 142 -16.92 23.25 -43.31
CA PRO A 142 -15.61 23.77 -43.74
C PRO A 142 -15.62 24.13 -45.22
N GLY A 143 -15.34 25.40 -45.55
CA GLY A 143 -15.35 25.90 -46.92
C GLY A 143 -16.70 26.40 -47.45
N GLU A 144 -17.75 26.41 -46.62
CA GLU A 144 -19.07 26.91 -46.99
C GLU A 144 -19.15 28.44 -46.85
N PHE A 145 -19.74 29.12 -47.86
CA PHE A 145 -20.10 30.51 -47.83
C PHE A 145 -21.62 30.67 -47.82
N ARG A 146 -22.15 31.47 -46.89
CA ARG A 146 -23.60 31.70 -46.78
C ARG A 146 -23.95 33.16 -47.08
N ASP A 147 -25.04 33.35 -47.81
CA ASP A 147 -25.59 34.67 -48.05
C ASP A 147 -26.16 35.28 -46.78
N MET A 148 -25.88 36.57 -46.57
CA MET A 148 -26.37 37.33 -45.43
C MET A 148 -26.97 38.62 -45.90
N ASP A 149 -28.18 38.96 -45.41
CA ASP A 149 -28.82 40.25 -45.57
C ASP A 149 -28.55 41.12 -44.37
N ALA A 150 -27.82 42.22 -44.56
CA ALA A 150 -27.55 43.22 -43.54
C ALA A 150 -28.16 44.55 -43.92
N PRO A 151 -29.38 44.85 -43.44
CA PRO A 151 -30.03 46.11 -43.76
C PRO A 151 -29.32 47.28 -43.07
N GLY A 152 -28.60 48.09 -43.84
CA GLY A 152 -28.17 49.44 -43.47
C GLY A 152 -26.84 49.59 -42.72
N GLY A 153 -25.91 48.63 -42.74
CA GLY A 153 -24.64 48.76 -42.06
C GLY A 153 -23.49 47.94 -42.66
N SER A 154 -22.28 48.22 -42.26
CA SER A 154 -21.11 47.42 -42.56
C SER A 154 -21.28 46.04 -41.91
N LEU A 155 -21.11 44.99 -42.68
CA LEU A 155 -21.11 43.57 -42.17
C LEU A 155 -20.16 43.39 -41.01
N ARG A 156 -19.05 44.13 -40.99
CA ARG A 156 -18.03 44.05 -39.98
C ARG A 156 -18.49 44.60 -38.61
N ASP A 157 -19.34 45.62 -38.59
CA ASP A 157 -19.89 46.21 -37.36
C ASP A 157 -21.10 45.46 -36.83
N SER A 158 -21.60 44.53 -37.63
CA SER A 158 -22.79 43.73 -37.32
C SER A 158 -22.49 42.46 -36.53
N PHE A 159 -21.23 42.09 -36.41
CA PHE A 159 -20.75 40.95 -35.64
C PHE A 159 -19.70 41.37 -34.63
N VAL A 160 -19.94 41.13 -33.37
CA VAL A 160 -18.98 41.39 -32.30
C VAL A 160 -18.49 40.02 -31.76
N PRO A 161 -17.30 39.57 -32.19
CA PRO A 161 -16.74 38.36 -31.59
C PRO A 161 -16.42 38.60 -30.11
N LEU A 162 -16.72 37.63 -29.27
CA LEU A 162 -16.31 37.67 -27.87
C LEU A 162 -14.80 37.49 -27.79
N PRO A 163 -14.10 38.37 -27.00
CA PRO A 163 -12.65 38.27 -26.85
C PRO A 163 -12.24 37.11 -25.97
N PHE A 164 -12.32 35.90 -26.49
CA PHE A 164 -11.78 34.73 -25.78
C PHE A 164 -10.26 34.81 -25.81
N LYS A 165 -9.68 34.61 -24.63
CA LYS A 165 -8.22 34.51 -24.48
C LYS A 165 -7.76 33.12 -24.84
N GLU A 166 -6.59 33.01 -25.45
CA GLU A 166 -5.89 31.77 -25.68
C GLU A 166 -5.55 31.08 -24.34
N PRO A 167 -5.37 29.74 -24.34
CA PRO A 167 -4.95 29.00 -23.15
C PRO A 167 -3.68 29.63 -22.55
N SER A 168 -3.71 29.88 -21.23
CA SER A 168 -2.61 30.55 -20.54
C SER A 168 -1.39 29.68 -20.43
N GLN A 169 -0.25 30.09 -20.98
CA GLN A 169 1.04 29.41 -20.80
C GLN A 169 1.47 29.39 -19.32
N THR A 170 1.07 30.37 -18.53
CA THR A 170 1.33 30.41 -17.09
C THR A 170 0.62 29.26 -16.36
N LEU A 171 -0.63 28.96 -16.75
CA LEU A 171 -1.36 27.82 -16.19
C LEU A 171 -0.74 26.48 -16.61
N LEU A 172 -0.25 26.38 -17.84
CA LEU A 172 0.46 25.20 -18.31
C LEU A 172 1.77 24.98 -17.51
N ALA A 173 2.54 26.04 -17.30
CA ALA A 173 3.76 25.99 -16.48
C ALA A 173 3.44 25.62 -15.01
N LEU A 174 2.38 26.19 -14.44
CA LEU A 174 1.93 25.85 -13.08
C LEU A 174 1.52 24.39 -12.96
N MET A 175 0.83 23.84 -13.98
CA MET A 175 0.50 22.42 -14.03
C MET A 175 1.75 21.55 -14.01
N GLY A 176 2.77 21.92 -14.79
CA GLY A 176 4.07 21.23 -14.80
C GLY A 176 4.72 21.22 -13.41
N LEU A 177 4.78 22.38 -12.74
CA LEU A 177 5.32 22.49 -11.38
C LEU A 177 4.55 21.63 -10.36
N MET A 178 3.22 21.56 -10.48
CA MET A 178 2.40 20.71 -9.59
C MET A 178 2.63 19.22 -9.83
N VAL A 179 2.78 18.81 -11.09
CA VAL A 179 3.10 17.42 -11.45
C VAL A 179 4.48 17.04 -10.89
N ASP A 180 5.48 17.91 -11.05
CA ASP A 180 6.83 17.67 -10.52
C ASP A 180 6.85 17.64 -8.98
N ALA A 181 6.11 18.54 -8.33
CA ALA A 181 5.94 18.50 -6.89
C ALA A 181 5.27 17.20 -6.44
N GLY A 182 4.23 16.74 -7.14
CA GLY A 182 3.54 15.48 -6.87
C GLY A 182 4.47 14.27 -6.99
N LYS A 183 5.29 14.21 -8.04
CA LYS A 183 6.31 13.16 -8.22
C LYS A 183 7.30 13.13 -7.06
N ARG A 184 7.78 14.29 -6.61
CA ARG A 184 8.72 14.40 -5.48
C ARG A 184 8.07 13.96 -4.16
N PHE A 185 6.83 14.37 -3.89
CA PHE A 185 6.11 13.93 -2.68
C PHE A 185 5.80 12.44 -2.67
N ALA A 186 5.49 11.86 -3.83
CA ALA A 186 5.28 10.41 -3.94
C ALA A 186 6.58 9.61 -3.81
N SER A 187 7.74 10.29 -3.74
CA SER A 187 9.07 9.65 -3.77
C SER A 187 9.25 8.72 -4.98
N ILE A 188 8.46 8.95 -6.02
CA ILE A 188 8.69 8.34 -7.32
C ILE A 188 9.88 9.12 -7.89
N ALA A 189 11.09 8.75 -7.46
CA ALA A 189 12.27 9.15 -8.17
C ALA A 189 12.06 8.67 -9.61
N ASP A 190 12.20 9.57 -10.58
CA ASP A 190 12.37 9.19 -11.98
C ASP A 190 13.66 8.36 -12.06
N ILE A 191 13.56 7.11 -11.65
CA ILE A 191 14.48 6.07 -12.05
C ILE A 191 14.04 5.73 -13.47
N GLN A 192 14.20 6.69 -14.37
CA GLN A 192 14.20 6.41 -15.79
C GLN A 192 15.47 5.61 -16.09
N VAL A 193 15.43 4.35 -15.69
CA VAL A 193 16.33 3.32 -16.20
C VAL A 193 15.87 3.05 -17.64
N GLY A 194 16.16 3.94 -18.55
CA GLY A 194 15.80 3.73 -19.96
C GLY A 194 16.03 4.94 -20.87
N ASP A 195 16.04 6.15 -20.34
CA ASP A 195 16.11 7.37 -21.15
C ASP A 195 17.44 8.13 -21.05
N SER A 196 18.41 7.61 -20.30
CA SER A 196 19.77 8.15 -20.34
C SER A 196 20.54 7.46 -21.48
N ASN A 197 20.66 8.16 -22.58
CA ASN A 197 21.58 7.83 -23.68
C ASN A 197 23.08 7.92 -23.27
N GLN A 198 23.38 7.79 -21.99
CA GLN A 198 24.74 7.74 -21.46
C GLN A 198 24.97 6.35 -20.87
N GLU A 199 25.98 5.67 -21.39
CA GLU A 199 26.57 4.48 -20.77
C GLU A 199 27.13 4.85 -19.40
N MET A 200 26.27 4.87 -18.36
CA MET A 200 26.72 5.04 -16.98
C MET A 200 27.32 3.73 -16.48
N PRO A 201 28.45 3.81 -15.75
CA PRO A 201 29.03 2.63 -15.12
C PRO A 201 28.01 1.93 -14.22
N VAL A 202 27.91 0.61 -14.29
CA VAL A 202 26.95 -0.23 -13.56
C VAL A 202 26.93 0.11 -12.07
N GLY A 203 28.07 0.42 -11.48
CA GLY A 203 28.17 0.83 -10.07
C GLY A 203 27.45 2.12 -9.72
N THR A 204 27.44 3.11 -10.63
CA THR A 204 26.74 4.39 -10.44
C THR A 204 25.24 4.20 -10.51
N THR A 205 24.78 3.37 -11.45
CA THR A 205 23.34 3.04 -11.59
C THR A 205 22.84 2.30 -10.35
N VAL A 206 23.61 1.35 -9.82
CA VAL A 206 23.27 0.63 -8.58
C VAL A 206 23.19 1.57 -7.38
N ALA A 207 24.15 2.48 -7.24
CA ALA A 207 24.17 3.46 -6.14
C ALA A 207 22.99 4.45 -6.20
N LEU A 208 22.58 4.88 -7.41
CA LEU A 208 21.41 5.73 -7.62
C LEU A 208 20.11 4.98 -7.30
N LEU A 209 19.98 3.73 -7.72
CA LEU A 209 18.87 2.84 -7.38
C LEU A 209 18.77 2.66 -5.86
N GLU A 210 19.89 2.38 -5.20
CA GLU A 210 19.96 2.20 -3.75
C GLU A 210 19.51 3.47 -3.00
N ARG A 211 19.93 4.64 -3.48
CA ARG A 211 19.53 5.92 -2.89
C ARG A 211 18.03 6.20 -3.08
N GLY A 212 17.48 5.93 -4.27
CA GLY A 212 16.06 6.10 -4.57
C GLY A 212 15.15 5.17 -3.75
N THR A 213 15.63 3.95 -3.46
CA THR A 213 14.85 2.95 -2.71
C THR A 213 14.86 3.15 -1.19
N LYS A 214 15.74 4.01 -0.63
CA LYS A 214 15.83 4.20 0.84
C LYS A 214 14.52 4.61 1.50
N VAL A 215 13.77 5.56 0.92
CA VAL A 215 12.49 6.01 1.46
C VAL A 215 11.45 4.88 1.38
N MET A 216 11.39 4.20 0.23
CA MET A 216 10.50 3.07 0.01
C MET A 216 10.83 1.89 0.91
N SER A 217 12.13 1.64 1.21
CA SER A 217 12.54 0.58 2.13
C SER A 217 12.02 0.82 3.55
N ALA A 218 11.96 2.07 4.01
CA ALA A 218 11.40 2.41 5.33
C ALA A 218 9.90 2.15 5.42
N ILE A 219 9.16 2.42 4.35
CA ILE A 219 7.73 2.10 4.24
C ILE A 219 7.55 0.58 4.19
N HIS A 220 8.33 -0.11 3.37
CA HIS A 220 8.31 -1.56 3.23
C HIS A 220 8.60 -2.26 4.57
N LYS A 221 9.57 -1.79 5.36
CA LYS A 221 9.87 -2.32 6.70
C LYS A 221 8.67 -2.24 7.64
N ARG A 222 7.89 -1.15 7.60
CA ARG A 222 6.68 -1.02 8.41
C ARG A 222 5.59 -1.99 7.97
N LEU A 223 5.38 -2.12 6.66
CA LEU A 223 4.42 -3.08 6.10
C LEU A 223 4.82 -4.52 6.41
N HIS A 224 6.10 -4.84 6.27
CA HIS A 224 6.67 -6.13 6.61
C HIS A 224 6.50 -6.47 8.10
N TYR A 225 6.69 -5.49 8.99
CA TYR A 225 6.43 -5.68 10.42
C TYR A 225 4.95 -5.94 10.71
N ALA A 226 4.04 -5.21 10.06
CA ALA A 226 2.60 -5.45 10.18
C ALA A 226 2.22 -6.86 9.64
N GLN A 227 2.81 -7.26 8.52
CA GLN A 227 2.62 -8.60 7.96
C GLN A 227 3.13 -9.72 8.89
N LYS A 228 4.26 -9.49 9.61
CA LYS A 228 4.73 -10.42 10.64
C LYS A 228 3.66 -10.61 11.73
N ILE A 229 3.06 -9.51 12.21
CA ILE A 229 1.98 -9.57 13.22
C ILE A 229 0.78 -10.35 12.67
N GLU A 230 0.41 -10.11 11.41
CA GLU A 230 -0.68 -10.83 10.75
C GLU A 230 -0.43 -12.34 10.68
N PHE A 231 0.76 -12.75 10.27
CA PHE A 231 1.11 -14.17 10.18
C PHE A 231 1.12 -14.86 11.55
N ASN A 232 1.60 -14.18 12.59
CA ASN A 232 1.53 -14.70 13.96
C ASN A 232 0.07 -14.84 14.44
N LEU A 233 -0.80 -13.89 14.05
CA LEU A 233 -2.23 -13.96 14.35
C LEU A 233 -2.88 -15.14 13.61
N LEU A 234 -2.57 -15.32 12.31
CA LEU A 234 -3.05 -16.45 11.51
C LEU A 234 -2.57 -17.80 12.08
N ALA A 235 -1.31 -17.90 12.49
CA ALA A 235 -0.78 -19.12 13.11
C ALA A 235 -1.56 -19.48 14.38
N ARG A 236 -1.89 -18.51 15.22
CA ARG A 236 -2.70 -18.73 16.41
C ARG A 236 -4.12 -19.19 16.06
N ILE A 237 -4.73 -18.62 15.01
CA ILE A 237 -6.04 -19.08 14.52
C ILE A 237 -5.95 -20.52 14.01
N PHE A 238 -4.90 -20.85 13.28
CA PHE A 238 -4.68 -22.22 12.80
C PHE A 238 -4.46 -23.21 13.94
N ALA A 239 -3.73 -22.83 14.99
CA ALA A 239 -3.56 -23.64 16.20
C ALA A 239 -4.89 -23.97 16.88
N GLN A 240 -5.87 -23.06 16.81
CA GLN A 240 -7.18 -23.23 17.47
C GLN A 240 -8.22 -23.93 16.61
N PHE A 241 -8.27 -23.63 15.32
CA PHE A 241 -9.40 -23.96 14.46
C PHE A 241 -9.07 -24.90 13.29
N LEU A 242 -7.79 -25.15 13.00
CA LEU A 242 -7.42 -26.06 11.92
C LEU A 242 -7.83 -27.51 12.29
N PRO A 243 -8.32 -28.31 11.34
CA PRO A 243 -8.49 -29.76 11.60
C PRO A 243 -7.15 -30.41 11.93
N PRO A 244 -7.15 -31.55 12.68
CA PRO A 244 -5.92 -32.19 13.13
C PRO A 244 -4.89 -32.47 12.04
N SER A 245 -5.34 -32.71 10.81
CA SER A 245 -4.51 -32.86 9.62
C SER A 245 -5.22 -32.20 8.44
N TYR A 246 -4.56 -31.30 7.76
CA TYR A 246 -5.06 -30.62 6.58
C TYR A 246 -4.16 -30.90 5.38
N PRO A 247 -4.66 -31.58 4.33
CA PRO A 247 -3.90 -31.83 3.11
C PRO A 247 -3.71 -30.58 2.29
N TYR A 248 -2.51 -30.33 1.79
CA TYR A 248 -2.24 -29.26 0.85
C TYR A 248 -1.24 -29.69 -0.22
N MET A 249 -1.42 -29.16 -1.42
CA MET A 249 -0.55 -29.42 -2.54
C MET A 249 0.62 -28.46 -2.57
N THR A 250 1.82 -28.99 -2.66
CA THR A 250 3.04 -28.21 -2.95
C THR A 250 3.63 -28.62 -4.29
N LYS A 251 4.60 -27.84 -4.78
CA LYS A 251 5.37 -28.23 -5.99
C LYS A 251 6.09 -29.57 -5.86
N ASN A 252 6.36 -30.00 -4.62
CA ASN A 252 7.05 -31.25 -4.29
C ASN A 252 6.09 -32.42 -3.95
N GLY A 253 4.79 -32.26 -4.24
CA GLY A 253 3.76 -33.25 -3.98
C GLY A 253 2.84 -32.90 -2.82
N ASP A 254 1.97 -33.85 -2.49
CA ASP A 254 0.99 -33.69 -1.42
C ASP A 254 1.67 -33.73 -0.06
N GLN A 255 1.38 -32.76 0.78
CA GLN A 255 1.84 -32.66 2.16
C GLN A 255 0.66 -32.48 3.09
N ASN A 256 0.85 -32.82 4.37
CA ASN A 256 -0.14 -32.60 5.41
C ASN A 256 0.38 -31.62 6.45
N ILE A 257 -0.36 -30.54 6.69
CA ILE A 257 -0.16 -29.64 7.81
C ILE A 257 -0.94 -30.20 9.01
N LYS A 258 -0.30 -30.29 10.15
CA LYS A 258 -0.96 -30.66 11.40
C LYS A 258 -1.25 -29.42 12.22
N GLN A 259 -2.39 -29.39 12.88
CA GLN A 259 -2.74 -28.34 13.84
C GLN A 259 -1.64 -28.14 14.89
N ALA A 260 -1.02 -29.23 15.36
CA ALA A 260 0.06 -29.19 16.34
C ALA A 260 1.37 -28.55 15.85
N ASP A 261 1.51 -28.31 14.53
CA ASP A 261 2.68 -27.63 13.96
C ASP A 261 2.65 -26.10 14.25
N PHE A 262 1.46 -25.56 14.61
CA PHE A 262 1.27 -24.15 14.95
C PHE A 262 1.28 -23.96 16.47
N ASP A 263 2.43 -24.09 17.09
CA ASP A 263 2.60 -23.79 18.50
C ASP A 263 3.19 -22.37 18.72
N ASP A 264 2.95 -21.78 19.89
CA ASP A 264 3.40 -20.42 20.23
C ASP A 264 4.94 -20.32 20.39
N ARG A 265 5.69 -21.41 20.19
CA ARG A 265 7.16 -21.45 20.32
C ARG A 265 7.87 -20.99 19.05
N VAL A 266 7.16 -20.92 17.92
CA VAL A 266 7.76 -20.55 16.62
C VAL A 266 7.34 -19.14 16.24
N ASP A 267 8.32 -18.25 16.09
CA ASP A 267 8.08 -16.91 15.55
C ASP A 267 8.06 -16.96 14.02
N ILE A 268 7.00 -16.45 13.42
CA ILE A 268 6.82 -16.46 11.97
C ILE A 268 7.29 -15.13 11.42
N ILE A 269 8.27 -15.20 10.52
CA ILE A 269 8.83 -14.02 9.86
C ILE A 269 8.47 -14.10 8.35
N PRO A 270 7.88 -13.05 7.77
CA PRO A 270 7.63 -12.99 6.34
C PRO A 270 8.93 -13.11 5.53
N VAL A 271 8.89 -13.84 4.42
CA VAL A 271 10.06 -14.05 3.56
C VAL A 271 10.47 -12.79 2.78
N SER A 272 9.55 -11.84 2.61
CA SER A 272 9.83 -10.57 1.93
C SER A 272 10.67 -9.65 2.81
N ASP A 273 11.97 -9.89 2.89
CA ASP A 273 12.89 -8.99 3.60
C ASP A 273 13.04 -7.68 2.80
N PRO A 274 12.73 -6.52 3.41
CA PRO A 274 12.94 -5.21 2.78
C PRO A 274 14.42 -4.88 2.49
N ASN A 275 15.36 -5.65 3.04
CA ASN A 275 16.78 -5.54 2.74
C ASN A 275 17.20 -6.46 1.59
N ILE A 276 16.27 -7.22 1.01
CA ILE A 276 16.61 -8.09 -0.12
C ILE A 276 16.94 -7.20 -1.32
N PHE A 277 18.18 -7.26 -1.69
CA PHE A 277 18.74 -6.68 -2.91
C PHE A 277 17.97 -7.15 -4.15
N SER A 278 18.06 -6.39 -5.22
CA SER A 278 17.53 -6.83 -6.52
C SER A 278 18.06 -8.22 -6.88
N MET A 279 17.35 -8.97 -7.70
CA MET A 279 17.79 -10.31 -8.13
C MET A 279 19.25 -10.27 -8.64
N SER A 280 19.60 -9.23 -9.40
CA SER A 280 20.98 -9.03 -9.91
C SER A 280 22.02 -8.88 -8.80
N GLN A 281 21.70 -8.17 -7.74
CA GLN A 281 22.61 -8.00 -6.59
C GLN A 281 22.75 -9.30 -5.80
N ARG A 282 21.67 -10.07 -5.61
CA ARG A 282 21.73 -11.39 -4.96
C ARG A 282 22.61 -12.35 -5.73
N VAL A 283 22.46 -12.39 -7.06
CA VAL A 283 23.31 -13.22 -7.94
C VAL A 283 24.77 -12.79 -7.84
N MET A 284 25.06 -11.50 -7.88
CA MET A 284 26.42 -10.96 -7.75
C MET A 284 27.06 -11.34 -6.40
N LEU A 285 26.34 -11.15 -5.28
CA LEU A 285 26.83 -11.52 -3.95
C LEU A 285 27.04 -13.03 -3.82
N ALA A 286 26.10 -13.82 -4.31
CA ALA A 286 26.23 -15.28 -4.30
C ALA A 286 27.43 -15.74 -5.16
N GLN A 287 27.67 -15.09 -6.31
CA GLN A 287 28.82 -15.36 -7.16
C GLN A 287 30.15 -15.00 -6.48
N GLN A 288 30.21 -13.86 -5.78
CA GLN A 288 31.37 -13.48 -4.99
C GLN A 288 31.63 -14.46 -3.85
N MET A 289 30.57 -14.88 -3.13
CA MET A 289 30.67 -15.89 -2.07
C MET A 289 31.21 -17.22 -2.61
N LEU A 290 30.69 -17.66 -3.76
CA LEU A 290 31.13 -18.89 -4.42
C LEU A 290 32.63 -18.78 -4.82
N GLN A 291 33.02 -17.66 -5.40
CA GLN A 291 34.42 -17.41 -5.78
C GLN A 291 35.37 -17.40 -4.56
N MET A 292 34.93 -16.77 -3.45
CA MET A 292 35.71 -16.80 -2.18
C MET A 292 35.82 -18.21 -1.63
N ALA A 293 34.76 -18.99 -1.63
CA ALA A 293 34.76 -20.37 -1.16
C ALA A 293 35.67 -21.27 -1.99
N GLN A 294 35.68 -21.07 -3.31
CA GLN A 294 36.57 -21.80 -4.24
C GLN A 294 38.01 -21.39 -4.11
N SER A 295 38.29 -20.13 -3.81
CA SER A 295 39.67 -19.62 -3.66
C SER A 295 40.38 -20.14 -2.44
N ASN A 296 39.65 -20.51 -1.37
CA ASN A 296 40.20 -20.98 -0.12
C ASN A 296 39.47 -22.28 0.35
N PRO A 297 39.68 -23.40 -0.37
CA PRO A 297 38.97 -24.65 -0.06
C PRO A 297 39.35 -25.26 1.28
N GLU A 298 40.57 -24.96 1.79
CA GLU A 298 41.04 -25.42 3.09
C GLU A 298 40.26 -24.82 4.26
N ILE A 299 39.81 -23.55 4.11
CA ILE A 299 39.04 -22.84 5.15
C ILE A 299 37.58 -23.27 5.11
N HIS A 300 36.99 -23.36 3.91
CA HIS A 300 35.56 -23.56 3.74
C HIS A 300 35.16 -25.05 3.71
N GLY A 301 36.07 -25.91 3.37
CA GLY A 301 35.81 -27.34 3.19
C GLY A 301 34.78 -27.66 2.08
N GLN A 302 34.49 -28.91 1.83
CA GLN A 302 33.51 -29.31 0.84
C GLN A 302 32.09 -28.88 1.23
N ALA A 303 31.76 -28.87 2.52
CA ALA A 303 30.46 -28.45 3.02
C ALA A 303 30.21 -26.93 2.79
N GLY A 304 31.22 -26.09 3.00
CA GLY A 304 31.13 -24.65 2.73
C GLY A 304 31.00 -24.32 1.26
N ILE A 305 31.73 -25.04 0.39
CA ILE A 305 31.62 -24.91 -1.07
C ILE A 305 30.24 -25.36 -1.55
N TYR A 306 29.73 -26.48 -1.03
CA TYR A 306 28.39 -26.97 -1.31
C TYR A 306 27.31 -25.91 -0.97
N GLU A 307 27.38 -25.33 0.21
CA GLU A 307 26.44 -24.30 0.64
C GLU A 307 26.54 -23.03 -0.21
N ALA A 308 27.74 -22.65 -0.68
CA ALA A 308 27.94 -21.53 -1.59
C ALA A 308 27.28 -21.78 -2.97
N TYR A 309 27.40 -23.01 -3.52
CA TYR A 309 26.69 -23.42 -4.73
C TYR A 309 25.17 -23.38 -4.51
N ARG A 310 24.68 -23.92 -3.41
CA ARG A 310 23.26 -23.92 -3.05
C ARG A 310 22.70 -22.51 -3.02
N ARG A 311 23.39 -21.56 -2.39
CA ARG A 311 23.01 -20.13 -2.36
C ARG A 311 23.04 -19.48 -3.74
N MET A 312 23.96 -19.88 -4.61
CA MET A 312 24.00 -19.41 -5.98
C MET A 312 22.79 -19.87 -6.78
N TYR A 313 22.41 -21.14 -6.68
CA TYR A 313 21.21 -21.65 -7.32
C TYR A 313 19.92 -21.04 -6.76
N GLN A 314 19.85 -20.81 -5.45
CA GLN A 314 18.75 -20.08 -4.82
C GLN A 314 18.64 -18.64 -5.33
N ALA A 315 19.77 -17.93 -5.47
CA ALA A 315 19.80 -16.57 -6.01
C ALA A 315 19.31 -16.51 -7.47
N LEU A 316 19.63 -17.53 -8.26
CA LEU A 316 19.16 -17.70 -9.64
C LEU A 316 17.71 -18.19 -9.73
N ASN A 317 17.07 -18.45 -8.58
CA ASN A 317 15.69 -18.98 -8.52
C ASN A 317 15.51 -20.31 -9.29
N VAL A 318 16.53 -21.19 -9.24
CA VAL A 318 16.49 -22.50 -9.88
C VAL A 318 15.53 -23.40 -9.12
N GLU A 319 14.58 -24.01 -9.81
CA GLU A 319 13.70 -25.02 -9.25
C GLU A 319 14.45 -26.36 -9.13
N ASN A 320 14.19 -27.10 -8.02
CA ASN A 320 14.76 -28.43 -7.80
C ASN A 320 16.28 -28.47 -7.65
N ILE A 321 16.81 -27.65 -6.75
CA ILE A 321 18.27 -27.52 -6.49
C ILE A 321 18.88 -28.87 -6.10
N GLU A 322 18.14 -29.72 -5.36
CA GLU A 322 18.62 -31.03 -4.89
C GLU A 322 18.92 -32.01 -6.01
N ALA A 323 18.25 -31.87 -7.16
CA ALA A 323 18.56 -32.67 -8.33
C ALA A 323 19.85 -32.26 -9.05
N LEU A 324 20.22 -30.96 -8.96
CA LEU A 324 21.44 -30.44 -9.56
C LEU A 324 22.64 -30.54 -8.61
N LEU A 325 22.39 -30.48 -7.33
CA LEU A 325 23.40 -30.42 -6.28
C LEU A 325 23.06 -31.49 -5.21
N PRO A 326 23.43 -32.76 -5.43
CA PRO A 326 23.23 -33.81 -4.44
C PRO A 326 23.98 -33.50 -3.13
N PRO A 327 23.41 -33.84 -1.97
CA PRO A 327 24.06 -33.58 -0.70
C PRO A 327 25.45 -34.27 -0.62
N PRO A 328 26.43 -33.62 0.00
CA PRO A 328 27.75 -34.23 0.19
C PRO A 328 27.62 -35.50 0.98
N PRO A 329 28.44 -36.55 0.71
CA PRO A 329 28.42 -37.80 1.47
C PRO A 329 28.62 -37.48 2.96
N GLN A 330 27.77 -38.01 3.81
CA GLN A 330 27.91 -37.84 5.26
C GLN A 330 29.22 -38.52 5.69
N PRO A 331 30.00 -37.91 6.58
CA PRO A 331 31.17 -38.57 7.12
C PRO A 331 30.75 -39.89 7.79
N GLU A 332 31.41 -40.98 7.44
CA GLU A 332 31.16 -42.26 8.07
C GLU A 332 31.30 -42.11 9.58
N PRO A 333 30.39 -42.69 10.37
CA PRO A 333 30.49 -42.66 11.81
C PRO A 333 31.84 -43.29 12.21
N VAL A 334 32.67 -42.49 12.89
CA VAL A 334 33.91 -42.96 13.44
C VAL A 334 33.60 -44.03 14.45
N ASP A 335 33.99 -45.26 14.13
CA ASP A 335 33.83 -46.39 15.02
C ASP A 335 34.58 -46.12 16.34
N PRO A 336 33.92 -46.05 17.50
CA PRO A 336 34.58 -45.70 18.76
C PRO A 336 35.57 -46.74 19.27
N GLY A 337 35.98 -47.69 18.41
CA GLY A 337 36.81 -48.87 18.75
C GLY A 337 38.23 -48.93 18.13
N ASN A 338 38.77 -47.83 17.53
CA ASN A 338 40.15 -47.79 17.05
C ASN A 338 40.96 -46.67 17.69
#